data_c2f280065b57a2aaaf978d7191ca1558
#
_entry.id   c2f280065b57a2aaaf978d7191ca1558
#
_cell.length_a   1.000
_cell.length_b   1.000
_cell.length_c   1.000
_cell.angle_alpha   90.00
_cell.angle_beta   90.00
_cell.angle_gamma   90.00
#
_symmetry.space_group_name_H-M   'P 1'
#
loop_
_entity.id
_entity.type
_entity.pdbx_description
1 polymer ?
#
loop_
_entity_poly.entity_id
_entity_poly.type
_entity_poly.pdbx_seq_one_letter_code
_entity_poly.pdbx_strand_id
1 'polypeptide(L)'
;IVAVASVLIQPLPLGFSMIYIPRGPIMDYQDKELLAFVMASLKKYAKTKRALFVKFDPSLFVTKNLISQEAEIREETLAIAKDIQALGVEWTGLTEDMAENIQPRFQANIHKEDFTEEQLSKSTKQAVRTARNKGISVQFGGTELLEQFASLMKKTEARKNIHLRGIDYYEKLLNTYPES
;
A
#
# COMPACT_ATOMS: atom_id res chain seq x y z
N ILE A 1 -19.14 -6.89 -11.52
CA ILE A 1 -18.07 -7.29 -10.58
C ILE A 1 -18.47 -6.74 -9.23
N VAL A 2 -18.61 -7.62 -8.23
CA VAL A 2 -19.02 -7.24 -6.86
C VAL A 2 -17.84 -7.27 -5.86
N ALA A 3 -16.75 -7.98 -6.20
CA ALA A 3 -15.51 -8.00 -5.43
C ALA A 3 -14.32 -8.27 -6.35
N VAL A 4 -13.15 -7.74 -5.99
CA VAL A 4 -11.88 -7.97 -6.71
C VAL A 4 -10.72 -8.02 -5.71
N ALA A 5 -9.70 -8.83 -6.01
CA ALA A 5 -8.49 -8.90 -5.22
C ALA A 5 -7.27 -9.11 -6.11
N SER A 6 -6.17 -8.43 -5.82
CA SER A 6 -4.84 -8.77 -6.32
C SER A 6 -4.24 -9.82 -5.39
N VAL A 7 -3.83 -10.96 -5.94
CA VAL A 7 -3.36 -12.09 -5.15
C VAL A 7 -1.89 -12.34 -5.45
N LEU A 8 -1.04 -12.09 -4.46
CA LEU A 8 0.38 -12.39 -4.52
C LEU A 8 0.64 -13.74 -3.83
N ILE A 9 1.30 -14.65 -4.53
CA ILE A 9 1.63 -15.98 -4.01
C ILE A 9 3.14 -16.07 -3.85
N GLN A 10 3.60 -16.25 -2.63
CA GLN A 10 5.00 -16.48 -2.32
C GLN A 10 5.23 -17.98 -2.07
N PRO A 11 6.09 -18.62 -2.86
CA PRO A 11 6.50 -20.01 -2.61
C PRO A 11 7.24 -20.12 -1.27
N LEU A 12 6.97 -21.20 -0.55
CA LEU A 12 7.63 -21.59 0.67
C LEU A 12 8.27 -23.00 0.50
N PRO A 13 9.16 -23.42 1.40
CA PRO A 13 9.72 -24.76 1.39
C PRO A 13 8.66 -25.86 1.36
N LEU A 14 9.02 -27.05 0.90
CA LEU A 14 8.18 -28.25 0.81
C LEU A 14 6.93 -28.08 -0.07
N GLY A 15 6.96 -27.13 -1.01
CA GLY A 15 5.87 -26.87 -1.94
C GLY A 15 4.64 -26.21 -1.29
N PHE A 16 4.79 -25.62 -0.13
CA PHE A 16 3.80 -24.73 0.46
C PHE A 16 3.88 -23.33 -0.13
N SER A 17 2.91 -22.50 0.20
CA SER A 17 2.91 -21.08 -0.17
C SER A 17 2.36 -20.21 0.94
N MET A 18 2.54 -18.91 0.79
CA MET A 18 1.86 -17.85 1.51
C MET A 18 1.11 -17.00 0.48
N ILE A 19 -0.11 -16.59 0.81
CA ILE A 19 -0.88 -15.66 0.00
C ILE A 19 -0.95 -14.31 0.70
N TYR A 20 -0.69 -13.24 -0.07
CA TYR A 20 -0.88 -11.88 0.39
C TYR A 20 -1.78 -11.12 -0.58
N ILE A 21 -2.76 -10.39 -0.04
CA ILE A 21 -3.73 -9.58 -0.80
C ILE A 21 -3.55 -8.12 -0.37
N PRO A 22 -2.68 -7.37 -1.08
CA PRO A 22 -2.42 -5.98 -0.73
C PRO A 22 -3.63 -5.10 -1.00
N ARG A 23 -3.96 -4.23 -0.04
CA ARG A 23 -5.06 -3.26 -0.12
C ARG A 23 -6.40 -3.84 -0.53
N GLY A 24 -6.62 -5.10 -0.23
CA GLY A 24 -7.85 -5.81 -0.62
C GLY A 24 -8.27 -6.89 0.35
N PRO A 25 -9.32 -7.63 -0.01
CA PRO A 25 -10.17 -7.49 -1.20
C PRO A 25 -10.84 -6.11 -1.29
N ILE A 26 -11.15 -5.65 -2.51
CA ILE A 26 -11.97 -4.46 -2.73
C ILE A 26 -13.40 -4.95 -2.93
N MET A 27 -14.30 -4.57 -2.04
CA MET A 27 -15.70 -5.01 -1.99
C MET A 27 -16.50 -4.10 -1.07
N ASP A 28 -17.82 -4.26 -1.05
CA ASP A 28 -18.66 -3.72 0.02
C ASP A 28 -18.54 -4.61 1.27
N TYR A 29 -17.91 -4.10 2.30
CA TYR A 29 -17.71 -4.79 3.58
C TYR A 29 -18.95 -4.75 4.49
N GLN A 30 -19.95 -3.92 4.19
CA GLN A 30 -21.21 -3.88 4.92
C GLN A 30 -22.16 -5.00 4.48
N ASP A 31 -21.98 -5.51 3.26
CA ASP A 31 -22.68 -6.70 2.76
C ASP A 31 -22.08 -7.96 3.40
N LYS A 32 -22.72 -8.43 4.46
CA LYS A 32 -22.26 -9.60 5.25
C LYS A 32 -22.31 -10.91 4.47
N GLU A 33 -23.23 -11.05 3.54
CA GLU A 33 -23.33 -12.27 2.70
C GLU A 33 -22.16 -12.28 1.70
N LEU A 34 -21.88 -11.15 1.05
CA LEU A 34 -20.75 -11.00 0.17
C LEU A 34 -19.42 -11.21 0.92
N LEU A 35 -19.29 -10.63 2.12
CA LEU A 35 -18.11 -10.80 2.96
C LEU A 35 -17.87 -12.28 3.28
N ALA A 36 -18.89 -12.99 3.74
CA ALA A 36 -18.79 -14.41 4.05
C ALA A 36 -18.42 -15.24 2.80
N PHE A 37 -19.04 -14.95 1.66
CA PHE A 37 -18.75 -15.60 0.39
C PHE A 37 -17.29 -15.38 -0.06
N VAL A 38 -16.80 -14.14 0.00
CA VAL A 38 -15.43 -13.80 -0.40
C VAL A 38 -14.42 -14.50 0.53
N MET A 39 -14.63 -14.47 1.85
CA MET A 39 -13.73 -15.13 2.80
C MET A 39 -13.70 -16.65 2.58
N ALA A 40 -14.85 -17.28 2.35
CA ALA A 40 -14.92 -18.70 2.03
C ALA A 40 -14.21 -19.04 0.69
N SER A 41 -14.38 -18.19 -0.31
CA SER A 41 -13.74 -18.34 -1.62
C SER A 41 -12.22 -18.21 -1.53
N LEU A 42 -11.71 -17.25 -0.78
CA LEU A 42 -10.27 -17.08 -0.51
C LEU A 42 -9.71 -18.30 0.22
N LYS A 43 -10.41 -18.81 1.22
CA LYS A 43 -10.01 -20.04 1.94
C LYS A 43 -9.96 -21.25 1.03
N LYS A 44 -10.93 -21.40 0.13
CA LYS A 44 -10.94 -22.47 -0.88
C LYS A 44 -9.78 -22.32 -1.85
N TYR A 45 -9.56 -21.12 -2.37
CA TYR A 45 -8.44 -20.84 -3.28
C TYR A 45 -7.08 -21.10 -2.62
N ALA A 46 -6.90 -20.67 -1.38
CA ALA A 46 -5.67 -20.89 -0.61
C ALA A 46 -5.31 -22.39 -0.50
N LYS A 47 -6.31 -23.25 -0.27
CA LYS A 47 -6.10 -24.70 -0.26
C LYS A 47 -5.58 -25.23 -1.59
N THR A 48 -6.06 -24.72 -2.74
CA THR A 48 -5.56 -25.14 -4.06
C THR A 48 -4.11 -24.75 -4.31
N LYS A 49 -3.63 -23.72 -3.60
CA LYS A 49 -2.25 -23.24 -3.67
C LYS A 49 -1.37 -23.79 -2.54
N ARG A 50 -1.88 -24.72 -1.75
CA ARG A 50 -1.21 -25.25 -0.53
C ARG A 50 -0.71 -24.13 0.37
N ALA A 51 -1.50 -23.06 0.48
CA ALA A 51 -1.14 -21.92 1.32
C ALA A 51 -1.32 -22.26 2.80
N LEU A 52 -0.28 -21.97 3.59
CA LEU A 52 -0.30 -22.14 5.05
C LEU A 52 -1.19 -21.08 5.69
N PHE A 53 -1.18 -19.87 5.14
CA PHE A 53 -2.03 -18.76 5.57
C PHE A 53 -2.27 -17.75 4.43
N VAL A 54 -3.32 -16.96 4.59
CA VAL A 54 -3.64 -15.82 3.74
C VAL A 54 -3.55 -14.57 4.61
N LYS A 55 -2.74 -13.59 4.19
CA LYS A 55 -2.67 -12.28 4.82
C LYS A 55 -3.31 -11.25 3.90
N PHE A 56 -4.08 -10.33 4.44
CA PHE A 56 -4.68 -9.23 3.68
C PHE A 56 -4.79 -7.97 4.55
N ASP A 57 -4.80 -6.82 3.90
CA ASP A 57 -4.85 -5.51 4.54
C ASP A 57 -5.78 -4.57 3.75
N PRO A 58 -7.10 -4.72 3.92
CA PRO A 58 -8.07 -3.91 3.20
C PRO A 58 -7.90 -2.42 3.52
N SER A 59 -8.20 -1.56 2.54
CA SER A 59 -8.15 -0.11 2.71
C SER A 59 -9.36 0.40 3.53
N LEU A 60 -9.48 -0.08 4.76
CA LEU A 60 -10.50 0.33 5.72
C LEU A 60 -9.88 1.36 6.67
N PHE A 61 -10.38 2.59 6.61
CA PHE A 61 -9.86 3.65 7.46
C PHE A 61 -10.53 3.63 8.83
N VAL A 62 -9.75 3.40 9.88
CA VAL A 62 -10.19 3.48 11.28
C VAL A 62 -10.33 4.94 11.70
N THR A 63 -9.43 5.81 11.21
CA THR A 63 -9.49 7.26 11.42
C THR A 63 -9.21 7.98 10.11
N LYS A 64 -9.86 9.11 9.89
CA LYS A 64 -9.58 10.03 8.80
C LYS A 64 -9.78 11.44 9.30
N ASN A 65 -8.71 12.19 9.43
CA ASN A 65 -8.73 13.55 9.97
C ASN A 65 -7.69 14.43 9.29
N LEU A 66 -7.87 15.72 9.36
CA LEU A 66 -6.81 16.67 9.02
C LEU A 66 -5.71 16.62 10.10
N ILE A 67 -4.45 16.89 9.71
CA ILE A 67 -3.29 16.85 10.63
C ILE A 67 -3.49 17.75 11.87
N SER A 68 -4.25 18.84 11.70
CA SER A 68 -4.56 19.80 12.78
C SER A 68 -5.72 19.40 13.68
N GLN A 69 -6.39 18.28 13.43
CA GLN A 69 -7.57 17.82 14.15
C GLN A 69 -7.27 16.57 14.95
N GLU A 70 -7.97 16.39 16.06
CA GLU A 70 -7.96 15.11 16.77
C GLU A 70 -8.55 13.99 15.90
N ALA A 71 -7.98 12.80 16.04
CA ALA A 71 -8.41 11.65 15.26
C ALA A 71 -9.72 11.09 15.83
N GLU A 72 -10.76 11.11 15.01
CA GLU A 72 -12.03 10.50 15.34
C GLU A 72 -12.06 9.06 14.87
N ILE A 73 -12.41 8.15 15.76
CA ILE A 73 -12.50 6.70 15.44
C ILE A 73 -13.82 6.43 14.72
N ARG A 74 -13.73 5.73 13.61
CA ARG A 74 -14.89 5.28 12.84
C ARG A 74 -15.36 3.93 13.35
N GLU A 75 -16.39 3.95 14.20
CA GLU A 75 -16.96 2.75 14.82
C GLU A 75 -17.47 1.74 13.79
N GLU A 76 -17.97 2.21 12.65
CA GLU A 76 -18.37 1.34 11.54
C GLU A 76 -17.23 0.45 11.02
N THR A 77 -16.02 0.98 10.95
CA THR A 77 -14.83 0.23 10.51
C THR A 77 -14.43 -0.81 11.55
N LEU A 78 -14.55 -0.48 12.83
CA LEU A 78 -14.30 -1.44 13.91
C LEU A 78 -15.35 -2.56 13.93
N ALA A 79 -16.61 -2.24 13.59
CA ALA A 79 -17.66 -3.25 13.45
C ALA A 79 -17.36 -4.23 12.30
N ILE A 80 -16.92 -3.73 11.14
CA ILE A 80 -16.47 -4.55 10.02
C ILE A 80 -15.31 -5.47 10.45
N ALA A 81 -14.32 -4.95 11.20
CA ALA A 81 -13.22 -5.78 11.70
C ALA A 81 -13.72 -6.93 12.60
N LYS A 82 -14.72 -6.68 13.44
CA LYS A 82 -15.39 -7.74 14.25
C LYS A 82 -16.11 -8.76 13.38
N ASP A 83 -16.82 -8.32 12.34
CA ASP A 83 -17.51 -9.23 11.40
C ASP A 83 -16.48 -10.13 10.67
N ILE A 84 -15.35 -9.59 10.25
CA ILE A 84 -14.24 -10.35 9.64
C ILE A 84 -13.69 -11.38 10.65
N GLN A 85 -13.46 -10.99 11.90
CA GLN A 85 -12.98 -11.91 12.95
C GLN A 85 -13.99 -13.03 13.24
N ALA A 86 -15.30 -12.75 13.20
CA ALA A 86 -16.34 -13.75 13.38
C ALA A 86 -16.31 -14.86 12.30
N LEU A 87 -15.70 -14.59 11.13
CA LEU A 87 -15.46 -15.58 10.07
C LEU A 87 -14.17 -16.39 10.25
N GLY A 88 -13.53 -16.28 11.41
CA GLY A 88 -12.33 -17.03 11.76
C GLY A 88 -11.03 -16.40 11.24
N VAL A 89 -11.03 -15.10 10.98
CA VAL A 89 -9.83 -14.34 10.62
C VAL A 89 -9.21 -13.77 11.88
N GLU A 90 -7.92 -13.94 12.04
CA GLU A 90 -7.14 -13.31 13.10
C GLU A 90 -6.80 -11.86 12.71
N TRP A 91 -7.13 -10.92 13.59
CA TRP A 91 -6.74 -9.52 13.42
C TRP A 91 -5.58 -9.19 14.35
N THR A 92 -4.47 -8.72 13.78
CA THR A 92 -3.26 -8.37 14.55
C THR A 92 -3.38 -7.06 15.34
N GLY A 93 -4.53 -6.41 15.28
CA GLY A 93 -4.79 -5.16 16.01
C GLY A 93 -4.27 -3.92 15.29
N LEU A 94 -4.35 -2.80 16.01
CA LEU A 94 -3.85 -1.51 15.57
C LEU A 94 -2.40 -1.33 16.06
N THR A 95 -1.46 -2.01 15.37
CA THR A 95 -0.04 -1.93 15.70
C THR A 95 0.53 -0.54 15.35
N GLU A 96 1.49 -0.05 16.12
CA GLU A 96 2.17 1.24 15.87
C GLU A 96 3.54 1.03 15.22
N ASP A 97 4.16 -0.14 15.39
CA ASP A 97 5.43 -0.44 14.77
C ASP A 97 5.27 -0.75 13.29
N MET A 98 6.00 -0.02 12.46
CA MET A 98 6.03 -0.24 11.01
C MET A 98 6.62 -1.61 10.63
N ALA A 99 7.47 -2.19 11.47
CA ALA A 99 8.07 -3.50 11.22
C ALA A 99 7.05 -4.65 11.35
N GLU A 100 5.96 -4.47 12.06
CA GLU A 100 4.90 -5.45 12.24
C GLU A 100 3.91 -5.50 11.08
N ASN A 101 3.97 -4.52 10.18
CA ASN A 101 3.04 -4.40 9.06
C ASN A 101 3.74 -4.51 7.71
N ILE A 102 3.09 -5.16 6.75
CA ILE A 102 3.56 -5.21 5.36
C ILE A 102 3.37 -3.84 4.69
N GLN A 103 2.28 -3.15 5.03
CA GLN A 103 1.95 -1.82 4.51
C GLN A 103 1.92 -0.80 5.64
N PRO A 104 2.30 0.46 5.41
CA PRO A 104 2.20 1.50 6.43
C PRO A 104 0.76 1.65 6.91
N ARG A 105 0.58 1.59 8.23
CA ARG A 105 -0.72 1.81 8.87
C ARG A 105 -1.18 3.26 8.75
N PHE A 106 -0.26 4.19 8.95
CA PHE A 106 -0.53 5.62 8.84
C PHE A 106 -0.09 6.14 7.49
N GLN A 107 -0.94 6.94 6.87
CA GLN A 107 -0.65 7.60 5.60
C GLN A 107 -1.03 9.06 5.71
N ALA A 108 -0.12 9.94 5.30
CA ALA A 108 -0.41 11.35 5.10
C ALA A 108 -0.60 11.59 3.59
N ASN A 109 -1.79 12.03 3.21
CA ASN A 109 -2.14 12.30 1.84
C ASN A 109 -2.34 13.80 1.64
N ILE A 110 -1.90 14.31 0.49
CA ILE A 110 -2.20 15.65 0.02
C ILE A 110 -3.14 15.49 -1.17
N HIS A 111 -4.33 16.06 -1.09
CA HIS A 111 -5.28 16.07 -2.19
C HIS A 111 -4.97 17.26 -3.10
N LYS A 112 -4.88 17.02 -4.41
CA LYS A 112 -4.48 18.03 -5.39
C LYS A 112 -5.41 19.24 -5.39
N GLU A 113 -6.70 18.99 -5.16
CA GLU A 113 -7.75 20.00 -5.15
C GLU A 113 -7.59 21.00 -4.00
N ASP A 114 -7.03 20.53 -2.88
CA ASP A 114 -6.89 21.29 -1.64
C ASP A 114 -5.47 21.82 -1.45
N PHE A 115 -4.53 21.48 -2.36
CA PHE A 115 -3.12 21.79 -2.17
C PHE A 115 -2.77 23.18 -2.70
N THR A 116 -2.18 23.99 -1.83
CA THR A 116 -1.46 25.22 -2.21
C THR A 116 -0.07 25.23 -1.59
N GLU A 117 0.90 25.89 -2.25
CA GLU A 117 2.26 25.99 -1.69
C GLU A 117 2.28 26.74 -0.35
N GLU A 118 1.32 27.63 -0.09
CA GLU A 118 1.18 28.38 1.15
C GLU A 118 0.91 27.47 2.34
N GLN A 119 0.26 26.34 2.14
CA GLN A 119 -0.06 25.36 3.20
C GLN A 119 1.16 24.55 3.65
N LEU A 120 2.24 24.54 2.87
CA LEU A 120 3.46 23.86 3.27
C LEU A 120 4.05 24.49 4.54
N SER A 121 4.53 23.64 5.44
CA SER A 121 5.24 24.09 6.64
C SER A 121 6.47 24.93 6.30
N LYS A 122 6.88 25.81 7.20
CA LYS A 122 8.10 26.61 7.02
C LYS A 122 9.33 25.73 6.77
N SER A 123 9.45 24.60 7.46
CA SER A 123 10.56 23.65 7.28
C SER A 123 10.55 23.01 5.89
N THR A 124 9.38 22.63 5.36
CA THR A 124 9.24 22.08 4.00
C THR A 124 9.62 23.13 2.94
N LYS A 125 9.10 24.35 3.06
CA LYS A 125 9.48 25.45 2.16
C LYS A 125 10.99 25.70 2.17
N GLN A 126 11.60 25.69 3.36
CA GLN A 126 13.06 25.85 3.50
C GLN A 126 13.83 24.68 2.86
N ALA A 127 13.35 23.44 3.03
CA ALA A 127 13.97 22.27 2.43
C ALA A 127 13.94 22.33 0.89
N VAL A 128 12.79 22.70 0.30
CA VAL A 128 12.64 22.90 -1.15
C VAL A 128 13.59 23.98 -1.66
N ARG A 129 13.64 25.14 -0.97
CA ARG A 129 14.56 26.23 -1.33
C ARG A 129 16.03 25.79 -1.27
N THR A 130 16.40 25.04 -0.23
CA THR A 130 17.76 24.52 -0.08
C THR A 130 18.10 23.53 -1.19
N ALA A 131 17.16 22.65 -1.57
CA ALA A 131 17.37 21.71 -2.67
C ALA A 131 17.60 22.44 -4.00
N ARG A 132 16.78 23.44 -4.33
CA ARG A 132 16.95 24.30 -5.52
C ARG A 132 18.30 25.01 -5.51
N ASN A 133 18.71 25.60 -4.40
CA ASN A 133 20.00 26.31 -4.27
C ASN A 133 21.20 25.35 -4.41
N LYS A 134 21.03 24.06 -4.12
CA LYS A 134 22.04 23.01 -4.32
C LYS A 134 22.01 22.41 -5.74
N GLY A 135 21.25 22.98 -6.65
CA GLY A 135 21.17 22.55 -8.05
C GLY A 135 20.37 21.27 -8.27
N ILE A 136 19.51 20.88 -7.33
CA ILE A 136 18.60 19.77 -7.55
C ILE A 136 17.49 20.20 -8.51
N SER A 137 17.34 19.48 -9.61
CA SER A 137 16.27 19.64 -10.58
C SER A 137 15.38 18.40 -10.62
N VAL A 138 14.13 18.59 -10.99
CA VAL A 138 13.16 17.53 -11.20
C VAL A 138 12.79 17.50 -12.67
N GLN A 139 12.80 16.32 -13.27
CA GLN A 139 12.37 16.08 -14.64
C GLN A 139 11.21 15.13 -14.64
N PHE A 140 10.25 15.36 -15.52
CA PHE A 140 9.13 14.46 -15.81
C PHE A 140 9.30 13.86 -17.19
N GLY A 141 9.07 12.56 -17.33
CA GLY A 141 9.20 11.87 -18.61
C GLY A 141 8.86 10.38 -18.45
N GLY A 142 8.92 9.69 -19.56
CA GLY A 142 8.61 8.27 -19.67
C GLY A 142 9.87 7.39 -19.72
N THR A 143 9.82 6.44 -20.65
CA THR A 143 10.88 5.43 -20.83
C THR A 143 12.25 6.01 -21.17
N GLU A 144 12.31 7.21 -21.76
CA GLU A 144 13.54 7.91 -22.09
C GLU A 144 14.36 8.34 -20.86
N LEU A 145 13.72 8.42 -19.68
CA LEU A 145 14.41 8.76 -18.42
C LEU A 145 14.80 7.52 -17.59
N LEU A 146 14.43 6.31 -18.03
CA LEU A 146 14.63 5.09 -17.24
C LEU A 146 16.09 4.83 -16.86
N GLU A 147 17.03 5.06 -17.77
CA GLU A 147 18.46 4.85 -17.49
C GLU A 147 18.98 5.82 -16.41
N GLN A 148 18.57 7.09 -16.48
CA GLN A 148 18.93 8.09 -15.48
C GLN A 148 18.31 7.74 -14.13
N PHE A 149 17.03 7.36 -14.13
CA PHE A 149 16.32 6.89 -12.93
C PHE A 149 17.01 5.68 -12.32
N ALA A 150 17.31 4.64 -13.11
CA ALA A 150 18.01 3.44 -12.64
C ALA A 150 19.37 3.76 -12.02
N SER A 151 20.12 4.70 -12.61
CA SER A 151 21.39 5.17 -12.03
C SER A 151 21.22 5.81 -10.65
N LEU A 152 20.19 6.65 -10.46
CA LEU A 152 19.86 7.25 -9.16
C LEU A 152 19.42 6.20 -8.14
N MET A 153 18.63 5.21 -8.57
CA MET A 153 18.18 4.11 -7.72
C MET A 153 19.36 3.27 -7.22
N LYS A 154 20.32 2.91 -8.08
CA LYS A 154 21.55 2.19 -7.70
C LYS A 154 22.38 2.97 -6.65
N LYS A 155 22.51 4.29 -6.80
CA LYS A 155 23.16 5.12 -5.78
C LYS A 155 22.42 5.09 -4.44
N THR A 156 21.10 5.04 -4.48
CA THR A 156 20.25 4.96 -3.28
C THR A 156 20.39 3.60 -2.61
N GLU A 157 20.38 2.51 -3.38
CA GLU A 157 20.62 1.15 -2.89
C GLU A 157 21.94 1.05 -2.13
N ALA A 158 23.04 1.51 -2.78
CA ALA A 158 24.37 1.49 -2.16
C ALA A 158 24.43 2.32 -0.87
N ARG A 159 23.82 3.51 -0.86
CA ARG A 159 23.82 4.39 0.32
C ARG A 159 22.99 3.86 1.49
N LYS A 160 21.86 3.21 1.19
CA LYS A 160 20.88 2.76 2.20
C LYS A 160 21.00 1.28 2.53
N ASN A 161 21.83 0.54 1.81
CA ASN A 161 21.96 -0.92 1.90
C ASN A 161 20.60 -1.63 1.79
N ILE A 162 19.83 -1.26 0.78
CA ILE A 162 18.51 -1.83 0.46
C ILE A 162 18.52 -2.37 -0.96
N HIS A 163 17.56 -3.26 -1.27
CA HIS A 163 17.34 -3.73 -2.63
C HIS A 163 16.07 -3.11 -3.19
N LEU A 164 16.19 -2.47 -4.34
CA LEU A 164 15.09 -1.86 -5.08
C LEU A 164 14.76 -2.68 -6.32
N ARG A 165 13.68 -2.34 -7.00
CA ARG A 165 13.28 -3.00 -8.25
C ARG A 165 14.27 -2.66 -9.37
N GLY A 166 14.51 -3.63 -10.25
CA GLY A 166 15.33 -3.42 -11.46
C GLY A 166 14.62 -2.56 -12.51
N ILE A 167 15.38 -2.12 -13.50
CA ILE A 167 14.90 -1.27 -14.61
C ILE A 167 13.72 -1.92 -15.34
N ASP A 168 13.77 -3.24 -15.59
CA ASP A 168 12.73 -4.00 -16.28
C ASP A 168 11.36 -3.88 -15.62
N TYR A 169 11.33 -3.77 -14.28
CA TYR A 169 10.09 -3.55 -13.54
C TYR A 169 9.48 -2.19 -13.87
N TYR A 170 10.29 -1.14 -13.90
CA TYR A 170 9.82 0.22 -14.17
C TYR A 170 9.45 0.40 -15.65
N GLU A 171 10.18 -0.22 -16.56
CA GLU A 171 9.81 -0.26 -17.98
C GLU A 171 8.45 -0.91 -18.17
N LYS A 172 8.23 -2.08 -17.57
CA LYS A 172 6.93 -2.76 -17.60
C LYS A 172 5.82 -1.91 -16.97
N LEU A 173 6.11 -1.20 -15.89
CA LEU A 173 5.15 -0.33 -15.22
C LEU A 173 4.70 0.80 -16.15
N LEU A 174 5.64 1.53 -16.76
CA LEU A 174 5.34 2.62 -17.68
C LEU A 174 4.61 2.13 -18.94
N ASN A 175 4.97 0.97 -19.47
CA ASN A 175 4.28 0.38 -20.63
C ASN A 175 2.86 -0.08 -20.29
N THR A 176 2.60 -0.43 -19.02
CA THR A 176 1.26 -0.85 -18.56
C THR A 176 0.35 0.34 -18.26
N TYR A 177 0.93 1.44 -17.81
CA TYR A 177 0.23 2.67 -17.42
C TYR A 177 0.84 3.91 -18.12
N PRO A 178 0.64 4.05 -19.43
CA PRO A 178 1.32 5.09 -20.22
C PRO A 178 0.90 6.52 -19.89
N GLU A 179 -0.22 6.70 -19.19
CA GLU A 179 -0.77 8.00 -18.81
C GLU A 179 -0.52 8.36 -17.32
N SER A 180 0.29 7.60 -16.62
CA SER A 180 0.55 7.79 -15.17
C SER A 180 1.74 8.70 -14.89
#